data_4827faab3d7e61445b5b8ff6a2178ccd
#
_entry.id   4827faab3d7e61445b5b8ff6a2178ccd
#
_cell.length_a   1.000
_cell.length_b   1.000
_cell.length_c   1.000
_cell.angle_alpha   90.00
_cell.angle_beta   90.00
_cell.angle_gamma   90.00
#
_symmetry.space_group_name_H-M   'P 1'
#
loop_
_entity.id
_entity.type
_entity.pdbx_description
1 polymer ?
#
loop_
_entity_poly.entity_id
_entity_poly.type
_entity_poly.pdbx_seq_one_letter_code
_entity_poly.pdbx_strand_id
1 'polypeptide(L)'
;MDGNIFEKILGQDSLFIDRKAFEHAFEPSNLPHREQEVDALVRNLVDALNGHIPSNMLLYGVPGSGKTVVTRFVLGQLLEKGQEMGHPVQTYEINCRNVDTKYRVVQTLASQLKQRGDYPIPFTGWPTDRVLSLIHI
;
A
#
# COMPACT_ATOMS: atom_id res chain seq x y z
N MET A 1 24.91 -20.39 38.03
CA MET A 1 23.86 -20.31 36.96
C MET A 1 24.28 -19.17 36.04
N ASP A 2 25.30 -19.42 35.24
CA ASP A 2 25.96 -18.38 34.46
C ASP A 2 25.81 -18.70 32.98
N GLY A 3 24.81 -18.08 32.37
CA GLY A 3 24.57 -18.10 30.96
C GLY A 3 23.31 -17.32 30.70
N ASN A 4 23.41 -16.31 29.83
CA ASN A 4 22.26 -15.51 29.42
C ASN A 4 21.22 -16.43 28.80
N ILE A 5 19.99 -16.43 29.33
CA ILE A 5 18.86 -17.27 28.88
C ILE A 5 18.64 -17.12 27.35
N PHE A 6 18.96 -15.95 26.81
CA PHE A 6 18.86 -15.69 25.37
C PHE A 6 19.90 -16.41 24.51
N GLU A 7 21.10 -16.70 25.05
CA GLU A 7 22.15 -17.45 24.33
C GLU A 7 21.71 -18.88 24.01
N LYS A 8 20.94 -19.50 24.92
CA LYS A 8 20.37 -20.84 24.73
C LYS A 8 19.35 -20.92 23.59
N ILE A 9 18.65 -19.81 23.34
CA ILE A 9 17.60 -19.73 22.31
C ILE A 9 18.19 -19.28 20.96
N LEU A 10 19.20 -18.38 20.99
CA LEU A 10 19.89 -17.91 19.79
C LEU A 10 20.73 -19.00 19.10
N GLY A 11 21.15 -20.03 19.85
CA GLY A 11 21.88 -21.18 19.30
C GLY A 11 21.02 -22.31 18.74
N GLN A 12 19.68 -22.20 18.77
CA GLN A 12 18.79 -23.17 18.17
C GLN A 12 18.52 -22.83 16.71
N ASP A 13 18.54 -23.84 15.84
CA ASP A 13 18.17 -23.70 14.44
C ASP A 13 16.76 -23.14 14.35
N SER A 14 16.61 -22.02 13.61
CA SER A 14 15.32 -21.41 13.39
C SER A 14 14.42 -22.35 12.57
N LEU A 15 13.23 -22.66 13.09
CA LEU A 15 12.19 -23.38 12.35
C LEU A 15 11.72 -22.63 11.09
N PHE A 16 12.05 -21.35 10.99
CA PHE A 16 11.66 -20.50 9.87
C PHE A 16 12.85 -20.28 8.94
N ILE A 17 12.69 -20.65 7.68
CA ILE A 17 13.66 -20.39 6.60
C ILE A 17 13.72 -18.89 6.32
N ASP A 18 12.57 -18.23 6.30
CA ASP A 18 12.45 -16.78 6.15
C ASP A 18 11.37 -16.22 7.08
N ARG A 19 11.79 -15.50 8.13
CA ARG A 19 10.87 -14.84 9.07
C ARG A 19 10.20 -13.61 8.46
N LYS A 20 10.81 -12.97 7.47
CA LYS A 20 10.28 -11.78 6.82
C LYS A 20 8.99 -12.06 6.07
N ALA A 21 8.81 -13.31 5.59
CA ALA A 21 7.57 -13.75 4.92
C ALA A 21 6.31 -13.64 5.81
N PHE A 22 6.47 -13.52 7.13
CA PHE A 22 5.38 -13.36 8.09
C PHE A 22 5.14 -11.90 8.50
N GLU A 23 5.94 -10.97 8.02
CA GLU A 23 5.74 -9.55 8.30
C GLU A 23 4.57 -9.00 7.48
N HIS A 24 3.81 -8.06 8.07
CA HIS A 24 2.66 -7.42 7.40
C HIS A 24 3.06 -6.61 6.15
N ALA A 25 4.34 -6.25 6.04
CA ALA A 25 4.92 -5.51 4.92
C ALA A 25 5.58 -6.42 3.87
N PHE A 26 5.46 -7.75 3.99
CA PHE A 26 6.05 -8.68 3.04
C PHE A 26 5.40 -8.54 1.66
N GLU A 27 6.21 -8.22 0.67
CA GLU A 27 5.83 -8.18 -0.74
C GLU A 27 6.45 -9.39 -1.45
N PRO A 28 5.64 -10.40 -1.80
CA PRO A 28 6.15 -11.57 -2.51
C PRO A 28 6.58 -11.19 -3.93
N SER A 29 7.68 -11.76 -4.40
CA SER A 29 8.14 -11.61 -5.78
C SER A 29 7.28 -12.36 -6.81
N ASN A 30 6.45 -13.29 -6.35
CA ASN A 30 5.54 -14.06 -7.19
C ASN A 30 4.29 -14.44 -6.39
N LEU A 31 3.14 -14.54 -7.08
CA LEU A 31 1.84 -14.90 -6.51
C LEU A 31 1.29 -16.14 -7.23
N PRO A 32 1.74 -17.34 -6.85
CA PRO A 32 1.24 -18.57 -7.47
C PRO A 32 -0.26 -18.72 -7.25
N HIS A 33 -0.98 -19.23 -8.28
CA HIS A 33 -2.42 -19.46 -8.27
C HIS A 33 -3.28 -18.18 -8.11
N ARG A 34 -2.76 -17.02 -8.52
CA ARG A 34 -3.44 -15.72 -8.51
C ARG A 34 -3.38 -15.01 -9.85
N GLU A 35 -3.10 -15.75 -10.91
CA GLU A 35 -2.90 -15.20 -12.25
C GLU A 35 -4.17 -14.48 -12.76
N GLN A 36 -5.35 -15.01 -12.47
CA GLN A 36 -6.62 -14.42 -12.91
C GLN A 36 -6.92 -13.10 -12.20
N GLU A 37 -6.71 -13.04 -10.89
CA GLU A 37 -6.91 -11.83 -10.09
C GLU A 37 -5.89 -10.74 -10.47
N VAL A 38 -4.63 -11.13 -10.69
CA VAL A 38 -3.57 -10.23 -11.17
C VAL A 38 -3.93 -9.68 -12.55
N ASP A 39 -4.31 -10.53 -13.50
CA ASP A 39 -4.67 -10.12 -14.86
C ASP A 39 -5.87 -9.16 -14.88
N ALA A 40 -6.89 -9.43 -14.07
CA ALA A 40 -8.04 -8.54 -13.95
C ALA A 40 -7.68 -7.14 -13.43
N LEU A 41 -6.77 -7.06 -12.43
CA LEU A 41 -6.28 -5.78 -11.94
C LEU A 41 -5.41 -5.06 -12.97
N VAL A 42 -4.50 -5.77 -13.61
CA VAL A 42 -3.59 -5.20 -14.63
C VAL A 42 -4.38 -4.62 -15.79
N ARG A 43 -5.40 -5.35 -16.32
CA ARG A 43 -6.25 -4.86 -17.43
C ARG A 43 -6.97 -3.55 -17.10
N ASN A 44 -7.35 -3.36 -15.85
CA ASN A 44 -8.00 -2.12 -15.44
C ASN A 44 -6.98 -0.99 -15.21
N LEU A 45 -5.83 -1.30 -14.61
CA LEU A 45 -4.84 -0.31 -14.23
C LEU A 45 -3.90 0.12 -15.38
N VAL A 46 -3.86 -0.64 -16.47
CA VAL A 46 -3.02 -0.28 -17.64
C VAL A 46 -3.35 1.10 -18.21
N ASP A 47 -4.59 1.54 -18.07
CA ASP A 47 -5.02 2.86 -18.52
C ASP A 47 -4.25 4.00 -17.82
N ALA A 48 -3.87 3.79 -16.55
CA ALA A 48 -3.06 4.77 -15.82
C ALA A 48 -1.69 5.00 -16.45
N LEU A 49 -1.07 3.98 -17.04
CA LEU A 49 0.21 4.11 -17.76
C LEU A 49 0.07 4.93 -19.05
N ASN A 50 -1.12 4.96 -19.62
CA ASN A 50 -1.44 5.74 -20.81
C ASN A 50 -1.96 7.15 -20.49
N GLY A 51 -1.94 7.56 -19.22
CA GLY A 51 -2.46 8.85 -18.77
C GLY A 51 -4.00 8.94 -18.73
N HIS A 52 -4.68 7.81 -18.80
CA HIS A 52 -6.14 7.73 -18.66
C HIS A 52 -6.54 7.39 -17.23
N ILE A 53 -7.77 7.74 -16.85
CA ILE A 53 -8.31 7.42 -15.53
C ILE A 53 -8.82 5.97 -15.53
N PRO A 54 -8.26 5.07 -14.72
CA PRO A 54 -8.75 3.70 -14.59
C PRO A 54 -10.17 3.67 -14.03
N SER A 55 -10.92 2.61 -14.34
CA SER A 55 -12.25 2.41 -13.75
C SER A 55 -12.15 2.07 -12.26
N ASN A 56 -13.16 2.48 -11.49
CA ASN A 56 -13.26 2.08 -10.08
C ASN A 56 -13.40 0.56 -9.95
N MET A 57 -12.67 -0.04 -9.02
CA MET A 57 -12.71 -1.47 -8.74
C MET A 57 -13.10 -1.75 -7.29
N LEU A 58 -13.84 -2.82 -7.09
CA LEU A 58 -14.17 -3.35 -5.77
C LEU A 58 -13.63 -4.78 -5.65
N LEU A 59 -12.63 -4.98 -4.78
CA LEU A 59 -12.12 -6.30 -4.44
C LEU A 59 -12.82 -6.80 -3.18
N TYR A 60 -13.51 -7.92 -3.29
CA TYR A 60 -14.22 -8.54 -2.17
C TYR A 60 -13.81 -10.01 -2.01
N GLY A 61 -14.04 -10.55 -0.85
CA GLY A 61 -13.70 -11.94 -0.50
C GLY A 61 -13.46 -12.10 1.01
N VAL A 62 -13.30 -13.33 1.45
CA VAL A 62 -13.10 -13.66 2.87
C VAL A 62 -11.82 -13.03 3.43
N PRO A 63 -11.76 -12.74 4.73
CA PRO A 63 -10.51 -12.32 5.38
C PRO A 63 -9.40 -13.34 5.12
N GLY A 64 -8.17 -12.86 4.90
CA GLY A 64 -7.02 -13.73 4.61
C GLY A 64 -6.92 -14.25 3.17
N SER A 65 -7.87 -13.93 2.27
CA SER A 65 -7.82 -14.37 0.86
C SER A 65 -6.73 -13.71 -0.01
N GLY A 66 -5.88 -12.87 0.55
CA GLY A 66 -4.75 -12.28 -0.16
C GLY A 66 -5.07 -11.00 -0.96
N LYS A 67 -6.27 -10.40 -0.81
CA LYS A 67 -6.66 -9.18 -1.57
C LYS A 67 -5.61 -8.07 -1.52
N THR A 68 -5.16 -7.72 -0.33
CA THR A 68 -4.16 -6.65 -0.13
C THR A 68 -2.82 -7.00 -0.75
N VAL A 69 -2.39 -8.25 -0.65
CA VAL A 69 -1.12 -8.72 -1.20
C VAL A 69 -1.15 -8.64 -2.73
N VAL A 70 -2.22 -9.13 -3.36
CA VAL A 70 -2.40 -9.06 -4.83
C VAL A 70 -2.43 -7.59 -5.29
N THR A 71 -3.17 -6.72 -4.58
CA THR A 71 -3.24 -5.30 -4.93
C THR A 71 -1.87 -4.64 -4.84
N ARG A 72 -1.13 -4.84 -3.75
CA ARG A 72 0.22 -4.25 -3.58
C ARG A 72 1.20 -4.76 -4.63
N PHE A 73 1.18 -6.06 -4.92
CA PHE A 73 2.00 -6.65 -5.96
C PHE A 73 1.77 -5.98 -7.32
N VAL A 74 0.50 -5.85 -7.74
CA VAL A 74 0.18 -5.20 -9.02
C VAL A 74 0.52 -3.71 -9.02
N LEU A 75 0.28 -3.01 -7.92
CA LEU A 75 0.66 -1.59 -7.80
C LEU A 75 2.18 -1.40 -7.84
N GLY A 76 2.97 -2.28 -7.23
CA GLY A 76 4.42 -2.26 -7.33
C GLY A 76 4.90 -2.38 -8.78
N GLN A 77 4.37 -3.35 -9.53
CA GLN A 77 4.65 -3.52 -10.97
C GLN A 77 4.22 -2.30 -11.80
N LEU A 78 3.08 -1.69 -11.46
CA LEU A 78 2.59 -0.48 -12.12
C LEU A 78 3.55 0.70 -11.92
N LEU A 79 4.05 0.89 -10.69
CA LEU A 79 5.01 1.95 -10.36
C LEU A 79 6.34 1.78 -11.12
N GLU A 80 6.90 0.57 -11.13
CA GLU A 80 8.11 0.25 -11.88
C GLU A 80 7.93 0.53 -13.37
N LYS A 81 6.83 0.04 -13.94
CA LYS A 81 6.56 0.23 -15.37
C LYS A 81 6.30 1.68 -15.74
N GLY A 82 5.61 2.44 -14.89
CA GLY A 82 5.40 3.88 -15.07
C GLY A 82 6.72 4.65 -15.10
N GLN A 83 7.67 4.31 -14.24
CA GLN A 83 9.01 4.91 -14.23
C GLN A 83 9.79 4.57 -15.52
N GLU A 84 9.78 3.31 -15.95
CA GLU A 84 10.44 2.88 -17.20
C GLU A 84 9.89 3.60 -18.44
N MET A 85 8.58 3.85 -18.47
CA MET A 85 7.91 4.53 -19.59
C MET A 85 8.06 6.05 -19.55
N GLY A 86 8.65 6.63 -18.49
CA GLY A 86 8.71 8.07 -18.30
C GLY A 86 7.37 8.73 -17.91
N HIS A 87 6.40 7.93 -17.50
CA HIS A 87 5.08 8.35 -17.00
C HIS A 87 4.93 7.93 -15.53
N PRO A 88 5.53 8.65 -14.58
CA PRO A 88 5.53 8.25 -13.18
C PRO A 88 4.09 8.24 -12.63
N VAL A 89 3.64 7.08 -12.20
CA VAL A 89 2.37 6.89 -11.50
C VAL A 89 2.62 7.03 -9.99
N GLN A 90 1.65 7.58 -9.27
CA GLN A 90 1.69 7.64 -7.81
C GLN A 90 0.51 6.84 -7.24
N THR A 91 0.75 6.12 -6.15
CA THR A 91 -0.28 5.33 -5.47
C THR A 91 -0.35 5.73 -4.00
N TYR A 92 -1.57 5.75 -3.46
CA TYR A 92 -1.84 6.09 -2.07
C TYR A 92 -2.72 5.04 -1.44
N GLU A 93 -2.31 4.51 -0.28
CA GLU A 93 -3.06 3.50 0.44
C GLU A 93 -3.63 4.09 1.73
N ILE A 94 -4.94 3.90 1.95
CA ILE A 94 -5.61 4.31 3.18
C ILE A 94 -6.29 3.11 3.80
N ASN A 95 -5.93 2.81 5.05
CA ASN A 95 -6.63 1.82 5.85
C ASN A 95 -7.84 2.47 6.55
N CYS A 96 -9.04 2.24 6.01
CA CYS A 96 -10.28 2.80 6.53
C CYS A 96 -10.68 2.28 7.92
N ARG A 97 -10.01 1.28 8.48
CA ARG A 97 -10.18 0.90 9.90
C ARG A 97 -9.65 1.98 10.85
N ASN A 98 -8.63 2.71 10.42
CA ASN A 98 -7.99 3.75 11.22
C ASN A 98 -8.55 5.15 10.92
N VAL A 99 -9.44 5.26 9.93
CA VAL A 99 -9.93 6.53 9.38
C VAL A 99 -11.43 6.43 9.21
N ASP A 100 -12.18 6.98 10.16
CA ASP A 100 -13.63 6.81 10.34
C ASP A 100 -14.48 7.96 9.78
N THR A 101 -13.86 9.07 9.41
CA THR A 101 -14.56 10.26 8.91
C THR A 101 -14.04 10.70 7.54
N LYS A 102 -14.92 11.33 6.74
CA LYS A 102 -14.54 11.90 5.44
C LYS A 102 -13.36 12.87 5.55
N TYR A 103 -13.37 13.70 6.59
CA TYR A 103 -12.28 14.64 6.85
C TYR A 103 -10.94 13.93 7.04
N ARG A 104 -10.89 12.86 7.85
CA ARG A 104 -9.65 12.12 8.11
C ARG A 104 -9.13 11.39 6.89
N VAL A 105 -10.02 10.87 6.02
CA VAL A 105 -9.61 10.30 4.73
C VAL A 105 -8.91 11.34 3.87
N VAL A 106 -9.55 12.50 3.68
CA VAL A 106 -9.00 13.59 2.87
C VAL A 106 -7.71 14.13 3.48
N GLN A 107 -7.66 14.31 4.80
CA GLN A 107 -6.48 14.76 5.54
C GLN A 107 -5.30 13.77 5.38
N THR A 108 -5.56 12.46 5.46
CA THR A 108 -4.54 11.43 5.27
C THR A 108 -3.98 11.46 3.85
N LEU A 109 -4.85 11.54 2.84
CA LEU A 109 -4.43 11.69 1.43
C LEU A 109 -3.60 12.95 1.23
N ALA A 110 -4.09 14.09 1.68
CA ALA A 110 -3.37 15.35 1.54
C ALA A 110 -2.02 15.34 2.26
N SER A 111 -1.91 14.64 3.39
CA SER A 111 -0.64 14.48 4.11
C SER A 111 0.37 13.59 3.38
N GLN A 112 -0.10 12.60 2.63
CA GLN A 112 0.76 11.73 1.79
C GLN A 112 1.21 12.44 0.53
N LEU A 113 0.38 13.33 -0.04
CA LEU A 113 0.68 14.13 -1.23
C LEU A 113 1.70 15.25 -0.96
N LYS A 114 1.81 15.70 0.28
CA LYS A 114 2.71 16.79 0.64
C LYS A 114 4.18 16.44 0.47
N GLN A 115 4.93 17.38 -0.08
CA GLN A 115 6.38 17.30 -0.14
C GLN A 115 7.02 17.59 1.23
N ARG A 116 8.23 17.09 1.43
CA ARG A 116 9.01 17.29 2.64
C ARG A 116 9.29 18.78 2.85
N GLY A 117 8.70 19.38 3.87
CA GLY A 117 8.90 20.83 4.18
C GLY A 117 7.61 21.65 4.32
N ASP A 118 6.49 21.11 3.87
CA ASP A 118 5.20 21.76 4.04
C ASP A 118 4.67 21.66 5.48
N TYR A 119 3.86 22.67 5.91
CA TYR A 119 3.23 22.62 7.23
C TYR A 119 2.35 21.39 7.40
N PRO A 120 2.41 20.71 8.57
CA PRO A 120 1.57 19.55 8.82
C PRO A 120 0.08 19.93 8.80
N ILE A 121 -0.72 19.11 8.13
CA ILE A 121 -2.17 19.29 8.13
C ILE A 121 -2.70 18.77 9.47
N PRO A 122 -3.36 19.60 10.29
CA PRO A 122 -3.86 19.19 11.59
C PRO A 122 -4.92 18.10 11.45
N PHE A 123 -5.00 17.22 12.44
CA PHE A 123 -6.01 16.14 12.48
C PHE A 123 -7.44 16.65 12.65
N THR A 124 -7.60 17.88 13.11
CA THR A 124 -8.90 18.54 13.32
C THR A 124 -8.75 20.04 13.15
N GLY A 125 -9.87 20.74 12.91
CA GLY A 125 -9.94 22.20 12.99
C GLY A 125 -9.89 22.94 11.65
N TRP A 126 -9.47 22.29 10.56
CA TRP A 126 -9.58 22.92 9.24
C TRP A 126 -10.89 22.51 8.55
N PRO A 127 -11.54 23.41 7.81
CA PRO A 127 -12.64 23.03 6.93
C PRO A 127 -12.19 22.00 5.89
N THR A 128 -13.07 21.03 5.59
CA THR A 128 -12.78 19.97 4.62
C THR A 128 -12.39 20.55 3.24
N ASP A 129 -13.06 21.63 2.82
CA ASP A 129 -12.78 22.30 1.55
C ASP A 129 -11.37 22.85 1.47
N ARG A 130 -10.84 23.36 2.58
CA ARG A 130 -9.45 23.82 2.66
C ARG A 130 -8.46 22.66 2.51
N VAL A 131 -8.77 21.50 3.07
CA VAL A 131 -7.91 20.31 2.92
C VAL A 131 -8.01 19.76 1.51
N LEU A 132 -9.21 19.74 0.92
CA LEU A 132 -9.43 19.33 -0.48
C LEU A 132 -8.69 20.24 -1.47
N SER A 133 -8.63 21.54 -1.22
CA SER A 133 -7.90 22.46 -2.10
C SER A 133 -6.39 22.17 -2.18
N LEU A 134 -5.84 21.43 -1.20
CA LEU A 134 -4.42 21.01 -1.22
C LEU A 134 -4.20 19.75 -2.07
N ILE A 135 -5.26 19.01 -2.41
CA ILE A 135 -5.22 17.81 -3.26
C ILE A 135 -5.44 18.20 -4.73
N HIS A 136 -6.14 19.29 -4.98
CA HIS A 136 -6.29 19.83 -6.34
C HIS A 136 -5.01 20.51 -6.77
N ILE A 137 -4.27 19.81 -7.62
CA ILE A 137 -3.15 20.33 -8.38
C ILE A 137 -3.63 20.70 -9.78
#